data_d4959094bcf00df6b1a9beaeb56d86e2
#
_entry.id   d4959094bcf00df6b1a9beaeb56d86e2
#
_cell.length_a   1.000
_cell.length_b   1.000
_cell.length_c   1.000
_cell.angle_alpha   90.00
_cell.angle_beta   90.00
_cell.angle_gamma   90.00
#
_symmetry.space_group_name_H-M   'P 1'
#
loop_
_entity.id
_entity.type
_entity.pdbx_description
1 polymer ?
#
loop_
_entity_poly.entity_id
_entity_poly.type
_entity_poly.pdbx_seq_one_letter_code
_entity_poly.pdbx_strand_id
1 'polypeptide(L)'
;KELIDAYSTMNCEKVLLQSYIEKENETGFDALCINSGVDTYLPLQLTYHEVSETSFGNSIYFFKPEDKELIKKIKKLMSLTKYEGILSVDLLIGKDKKVYFLEVNFRNTQWSYPSTCAGVNLPYIWAKSMLTGKLEIEDVVIKKEKFSSIVESFELTYARKKGFRELIRTLKKVLQTDSYIIFNWKDMFPFFW
;
A
#
# COMPACT_ATOMS: atom_id res chain seq x y z
N LYS A 1 -24.52 25.06 6.98
CA LYS A 1 -23.76 26.23 7.49
C LYS A 1 -22.26 25.90 7.52
N GLU A 2 -21.83 24.85 8.20
CA GLU A 2 -20.43 24.45 8.31
C GLU A 2 -19.74 24.21 6.95
N LEU A 3 -20.43 23.59 5.97
CA LEU A 3 -19.91 23.38 4.63
C LEU A 3 -19.67 24.70 3.87
N ILE A 4 -20.59 25.66 4.00
CA ILE A 4 -20.47 26.98 3.38
C ILE A 4 -19.32 27.75 4.02
N ASP A 5 -19.22 27.70 5.35
CA ASP A 5 -18.14 28.35 6.10
C ASP A 5 -16.77 27.76 5.74
N ALA A 6 -16.66 26.39 5.62
CA ALA A 6 -15.47 25.74 5.16
C ALA A 6 -15.10 26.12 3.73
N TYR A 7 -16.07 26.14 2.80
CA TYR A 7 -15.83 26.53 1.40
C TYR A 7 -15.35 27.98 1.29
N SER A 8 -15.91 28.90 2.10
CA SER A 8 -15.52 30.32 2.08
C SER A 8 -14.08 30.57 2.52
N THR A 9 -13.49 29.63 3.30
CA THR A 9 -12.08 29.70 3.72
C THR A 9 -11.12 29.05 2.71
N MET A 10 -11.63 28.30 1.75
CA MET A 10 -10.82 27.63 0.71
C MET A 10 -10.60 28.59 -0.46
N ASN A 11 -9.34 28.84 -0.81
CA ASN A 11 -8.98 29.62 -1.99
C ASN A 11 -8.95 28.71 -3.23
N CYS A 12 -10.12 28.17 -3.64
CA CYS A 12 -10.25 27.27 -4.78
C CYS A 12 -11.59 27.50 -5.50
N GLU A 13 -11.58 27.35 -6.83
CA GLU A 13 -12.78 27.52 -7.68
C GLU A 13 -13.72 26.31 -7.62
N LYS A 14 -13.17 25.13 -7.35
CA LYS A 14 -13.92 23.86 -7.36
C LYS A 14 -13.52 22.98 -6.19
N VAL A 15 -14.49 22.29 -5.62
CA VAL A 15 -14.29 21.30 -4.55
C VAL A 15 -14.97 19.99 -4.93
N LEU A 16 -14.37 18.89 -4.51
CA LEU A 16 -14.97 17.56 -4.59
C LEU A 16 -15.68 17.27 -3.26
N LEU A 17 -16.95 16.94 -3.33
CA LEU A 17 -17.74 16.49 -2.18
C LEU A 17 -17.89 14.97 -2.26
N GLN A 18 -17.46 14.27 -1.24
CA GLN A 18 -17.58 12.82 -1.12
C GLN A 18 -18.33 12.45 0.17
N SER A 19 -19.04 11.33 0.14
CA SER A 19 -19.62 10.76 1.36
C SER A 19 -18.52 10.39 2.33
N TYR A 20 -18.64 10.82 3.58
CA TYR A 20 -17.76 10.38 4.63
C TYR A 20 -18.06 8.91 4.98
N ILE A 21 -17.04 8.08 4.94
CA ILE A 21 -17.12 6.67 5.35
C ILE A 21 -16.41 6.51 6.68
N GLU A 22 -17.14 6.04 7.68
CA GLU A 22 -16.55 5.75 8.98
C GLU A 22 -15.60 4.55 8.84
N LYS A 23 -14.31 4.85 8.88
CA LYS A 23 -13.25 3.89 8.62
C LYS A 23 -13.06 2.92 9.78
N GLU A 24 -12.95 1.63 9.46
CA GLU A 24 -12.43 0.61 10.36
C GLU A 24 -10.95 0.33 10.08
N ASN A 25 -10.60 0.13 8.80
CA ASN A 25 -9.23 -0.11 8.38
C ASN A 25 -9.02 0.33 6.92
N GLU A 26 -7.78 0.28 6.47
CA GLU A 26 -7.41 0.42 5.07
C GLU A 26 -6.77 -0.85 4.55
N THR A 27 -7.01 -1.12 3.28
CA THR A 27 -6.42 -2.23 2.53
C THR A 27 -6.09 -1.75 1.13
N GLY A 28 -5.29 -2.50 0.40
CA GLY A 28 -4.93 -2.12 -0.95
C GLY A 28 -4.21 -3.23 -1.69
N PHE A 29 -3.79 -2.93 -2.89
CA PHE A 29 -3.04 -3.85 -3.74
C PHE A 29 -1.83 -3.16 -4.34
N ASP A 30 -0.67 -3.80 -4.27
CA ASP A 30 0.41 -3.52 -5.20
C ASP A 30 0.21 -4.36 -6.45
N ALA A 31 0.27 -3.73 -7.61
CA ALA A 31 -0.12 -4.36 -8.87
C ALA A 31 0.71 -3.84 -10.05
N LEU A 32 0.57 -4.51 -11.17
CA LEU A 32 1.04 -4.04 -12.47
C LEU A 32 0.04 -4.35 -13.59
N CYS A 33 0.09 -3.55 -14.65
CA CYS A 33 -0.70 -3.73 -15.87
C CYS A 33 0.18 -3.69 -17.10
N ILE A 34 -0.18 -4.50 -18.10
CA ILE A 34 0.32 -4.43 -19.48
C ILE A 34 -0.85 -4.56 -20.47
N ASN A 35 -0.58 -4.44 -21.74
CA ASN A 35 -1.59 -4.59 -22.83
C ASN A 35 -2.81 -3.68 -22.62
N SER A 36 -2.54 -2.38 -22.41
CA SER A 36 -3.58 -1.36 -22.16
C SER A 36 -4.51 -1.72 -20.98
N GLY A 37 -3.92 -2.23 -19.88
CA GLY A 37 -4.63 -2.56 -18.65
C GLY A 37 -5.45 -3.86 -18.69
N VAL A 38 -5.45 -4.58 -19.82
CA VAL A 38 -6.17 -5.85 -19.97
C VAL A 38 -5.54 -6.93 -19.09
N ASP A 39 -4.21 -7.04 -19.15
CA ASP A 39 -3.47 -7.98 -18.33
C ASP A 39 -3.03 -7.30 -17.04
N THR A 40 -3.85 -7.41 -16.03
CA THR A 40 -3.60 -6.86 -14.69
C THR A 40 -3.24 -7.97 -13.71
N TYR A 41 -2.09 -7.83 -13.06
CA TYR A 41 -1.56 -8.73 -12.04
C TYR A 41 -1.63 -8.09 -10.65
N LEU A 42 -2.34 -8.74 -9.74
CA LEU A 42 -2.55 -8.33 -8.34
C LEU A 42 -2.01 -9.44 -7.42
N PRO A 43 -0.68 -9.55 -7.25
CA PRO A 43 -0.08 -10.66 -6.52
C PRO A 43 -0.28 -10.59 -5.01
N LEU A 44 -0.30 -9.37 -4.47
CA LEU A 44 -0.35 -9.11 -3.05
C LEU A 44 -1.43 -8.10 -2.72
N GLN A 45 -2.18 -8.41 -1.68
CA GLN A 45 -3.04 -7.47 -0.98
C GLN A 45 -2.34 -7.04 0.30
N LEU A 46 -2.38 -5.76 0.62
CA LEU A 46 -1.87 -5.22 1.88
C LEU A 46 -3.01 -4.82 2.80
N THR A 47 -2.76 -4.87 4.10
CA THR A 47 -3.63 -4.26 5.11
C THR A 47 -2.77 -3.62 6.20
N TYR A 48 -3.24 -2.52 6.76
CA TYR A 48 -2.53 -1.87 7.84
C TYR A 48 -2.71 -2.65 9.15
N HIS A 49 -1.62 -2.84 9.87
CA HIS A 49 -1.63 -3.57 11.14
C HIS A 49 -2.22 -2.72 12.27
N GLU A 50 -1.80 -1.48 12.33
CA GLU A 50 -2.28 -0.47 13.28
C GLU A 50 -2.40 0.86 12.54
N VAL A 51 -3.56 1.48 12.64
CA VAL A 51 -3.71 2.87 12.20
C VAL A 51 -3.17 3.73 13.34
N SER A 52 -2.04 4.41 13.10
CA SER A 52 -1.53 5.36 14.09
C SER A 52 -2.50 6.53 14.26
N GLU A 53 -2.46 7.20 15.41
CA GLU A 53 -3.24 8.44 15.65
C GLU A 53 -2.98 9.54 14.59
N THR A 54 -1.88 9.42 13.84
CA THR A 54 -1.48 10.32 12.75
C THR A 54 -2.16 10.05 11.42
N SER A 55 -3.13 9.13 11.34
CA SER A 55 -3.88 8.74 10.14
C SER A 55 -3.08 8.06 9.03
N PHE A 56 -1.76 7.89 9.19
CA PHE A 56 -0.91 7.16 8.24
C PHE A 56 -0.48 5.83 8.83
N GLY A 57 -0.76 4.74 8.11
CA GLY A 57 -0.29 3.43 8.48
C GLY A 57 1.20 3.28 8.18
N ASN A 58 2.01 3.05 9.21
CA ASN A 58 3.45 2.83 9.09
C ASN A 58 3.84 1.35 9.15
N SER A 59 2.86 0.46 9.26
CA SER A 59 3.07 -0.99 9.41
C SER A 59 1.97 -1.73 8.67
N ILE A 60 2.36 -2.66 7.82
CA ILE A 60 1.44 -3.44 6.99
C ILE A 60 1.73 -4.93 7.07
N TYR A 61 0.73 -5.71 6.65
CA TYR A 61 0.90 -7.08 6.23
C TYR A 61 0.56 -7.23 4.75
N PHE A 62 1.38 -8.00 4.04
CA PHE A 62 1.04 -8.55 2.73
C PHE A 62 0.50 -9.96 2.88
N PHE A 63 -0.48 -10.29 2.05
CA PHE A 63 -1.05 -11.62 1.91
C PHE A 63 -1.58 -11.84 0.49
N LYS A 64 -1.82 -13.10 0.14
CA LYS A 64 -2.38 -13.43 -1.16
C LYS A 64 -3.84 -12.98 -1.22
N PRO A 65 -4.27 -12.28 -2.27
CA PRO A 65 -5.67 -11.86 -2.40
C PRO A 65 -6.63 -13.05 -2.53
N GLU A 66 -7.74 -13.00 -1.80
CA GLU A 66 -8.76 -14.09 -1.79
C GLU A 66 -10.10 -13.65 -2.40
N ASP A 67 -10.46 -12.36 -2.31
CA ASP A 67 -11.72 -11.84 -2.84
C ASP A 67 -11.68 -11.74 -4.37
N LYS A 68 -12.19 -12.78 -5.02
CA LYS A 68 -12.24 -12.89 -6.49
C LYS A 68 -13.11 -11.80 -7.14
N GLU A 69 -14.19 -11.38 -6.47
CA GLU A 69 -15.08 -10.33 -7.01
C GLU A 69 -14.40 -8.95 -6.94
N LEU A 70 -13.71 -8.66 -5.86
CA LEU A 70 -12.92 -7.42 -5.74
C LEU A 70 -11.81 -7.39 -6.80
N ILE A 71 -11.05 -8.48 -6.94
CA ILE A 71 -10.02 -8.62 -7.98
C ILE A 71 -10.60 -8.36 -9.38
N LYS A 72 -11.76 -8.94 -9.70
CA LYS A 72 -12.44 -8.77 -10.98
C LYS A 72 -12.84 -7.32 -11.23
N LYS A 73 -13.34 -6.63 -10.22
CA LYS A 73 -13.70 -5.20 -10.28
C LYS A 73 -12.47 -4.33 -10.54
N ILE A 74 -11.35 -4.59 -9.85
CA ILE A 74 -10.10 -3.86 -10.06
C ILE A 74 -9.55 -4.10 -11.48
N LYS A 75 -9.50 -5.35 -11.95
CA LYS A 75 -9.08 -5.67 -13.32
C LYS A 75 -9.94 -4.96 -14.36
N LYS A 76 -11.27 -4.93 -14.17
CA LYS A 76 -12.17 -4.17 -15.05
C LYS A 76 -11.87 -2.67 -15.02
N LEU A 77 -11.63 -2.10 -13.85
CA LEU A 77 -11.25 -0.69 -13.72
C LEU A 77 -9.95 -0.41 -14.50
N MET A 78 -8.93 -1.25 -14.36
CA MET A 78 -7.65 -1.06 -15.05
C MET A 78 -7.81 -1.15 -16.58
N SER A 79 -8.58 -2.09 -17.09
CA SER A 79 -8.85 -2.19 -18.54
C SER A 79 -9.56 -0.95 -19.10
N LEU A 80 -10.34 -0.24 -18.30
CA LEU A 80 -10.97 1.03 -18.70
C LEU A 80 -10.00 2.22 -18.71
N THR A 81 -8.98 2.20 -17.83
CA THR A 81 -7.95 3.26 -17.79
C THR A 81 -6.96 3.16 -18.93
N LYS A 82 -6.82 1.98 -19.54
CA LYS A 82 -5.79 1.64 -20.54
C LYS A 82 -4.36 1.90 -20.03
N TYR A 83 -4.16 1.90 -18.72
CA TYR A 83 -2.86 2.14 -18.11
C TYR A 83 -1.93 0.94 -18.28
N GLU A 84 -0.66 1.22 -18.51
CA GLU A 84 0.43 0.24 -18.49
C GLU A 84 1.50 0.70 -17.50
N GLY A 85 1.84 -0.15 -16.57
CA GLY A 85 2.83 0.17 -15.55
C GLY A 85 2.53 -0.44 -14.20
N ILE A 86 3.31 -0.03 -13.23
CA ILE A 86 3.15 -0.42 -11.83
C ILE A 86 2.19 0.57 -11.17
N LEU A 87 1.33 0.06 -10.31
CA LEU A 87 0.31 0.85 -9.62
C LEU A 87 0.03 0.30 -8.23
N SER A 88 -0.61 1.12 -7.42
CA SER A 88 -1.26 0.71 -6.17
C SER A 88 -2.73 1.10 -6.21
N VAL A 89 -3.58 0.24 -5.67
CA VAL A 89 -5.02 0.51 -5.48
C VAL A 89 -5.26 0.64 -4.00
N ASP A 90 -5.75 1.78 -3.56
CA ASP A 90 -6.04 2.05 -2.16
C ASP A 90 -7.55 1.94 -1.91
N LEU A 91 -7.90 1.19 -0.89
CA LEU A 91 -9.25 0.83 -0.51
C LEU A 91 -9.47 1.08 0.98
N LEU A 92 -10.71 1.38 1.35
CA LEU A 92 -11.12 1.58 2.73
C LEU A 92 -12.11 0.50 3.13
N ILE A 93 -11.93 -0.05 4.32
CA ILE A 93 -12.90 -0.93 4.96
C ILE A 93 -13.70 -0.08 5.94
N GLY A 94 -14.99 0.08 5.66
CA GLY A 94 -15.90 0.81 6.53
C GLY A 94 -16.29 0.00 7.77
N LYS A 95 -16.79 0.66 8.81
CA LYS A 95 -17.36 -0.03 9.99
C LYS A 95 -18.57 -0.93 9.62
N ASP A 96 -19.20 -0.67 8.49
CA ASP A 96 -20.24 -1.53 7.91
C ASP A 96 -19.67 -2.78 7.20
N LYS A 97 -18.36 -3.02 7.29
CA LYS A 97 -17.61 -4.13 6.69
C LYS A 97 -17.58 -4.14 5.16
N LYS A 98 -18.02 -3.07 4.52
CA LYS A 98 -17.91 -2.93 3.06
C LYS A 98 -16.57 -2.35 2.66
N VAL A 99 -16.13 -2.74 1.47
CA VAL A 99 -14.91 -2.21 0.86
C VAL A 99 -15.28 -1.05 -0.06
N TYR A 100 -14.64 0.09 0.16
CA TYR A 100 -14.82 1.31 -0.61
C TYR A 100 -13.53 1.63 -1.36
N PHE A 101 -13.67 2.05 -2.61
CA PHE A 101 -12.57 2.54 -3.42
C PHE A 101 -12.17 3.93 -2.95
N LEU A 102 -10.86 4.16 -2.76
CA LEU A 102 -10.28 5.47 -2.48
C LEU A 102 -9.62 6.05 -3.73
N GLU A 103 -8.50 5.46 -4.15
CA GLU A 103 -7.73 5.95 -5.28
C GLU A 103 -6.89 4.86 -5.97
N VAL A 104 -6.38 5.19 -7.15
CA VAL A 104 -5.30 4.46 -7.81
C VAL A 104 -4.09 5.37 -7.91
N ASN A 105 -2.98 4.89 -7.38
CA ASN A 105 -1.68 5.52 -7.54
C ASN A 105 -0.96 4.88 -8.73
N PHE A 106 -0.90 5.57 -9.87
CA PHE A 106 -0.24 5.09 -11.10
C PHE A 106 1.28 5.25 -11.02
N ARG A 107 1.88 4.68 -9.99
CA ARG A 107 3.31 4.75 -9.68
C ARG A 107 3.70 3.70 -8.65
N ASN A 108 5.01 3.50 -8.47
CA ASN A 108 5.54 2.81 -7.30
C ASN A 108 5.15 3.55 -6.01
N THR A 109 4.87 2.79 -4.97
CA THR A 109 4.63 3.28 -3.61
C THR A 109 5.77 2.91 -2.68
N GLN A 110 5.74 3.40 -1.46
CA GLN A 110 6.69 3.00 -0.42
C GLN A 110 6.67 1.49 -0.13
N TRP A 111 5.58 0.80 -0.45
CA TRP A 111 5.41 -0.63 -0.22
C TRP A 111 5.99 -1.52 -1.33
N SER A 112 6.46 -0.95 -2.43
CA SER A 112 7.02 -1.72 -3.56
C SER A 112 8.31 -2.45 -3.21
N TYR A 113 9.15 -1.89 -2.33
CA TYR A 113 10.33 -2.59 -1.83
C TYR A 113 9.99 -3.75 -0.91
N PRO A 114 9.13 -3.59 0.12
CA PRO A 114 8.61 -4.71 0.88
C PRO A 114 7.93 -5.80 0.05
N SER A 115 7.18 -5.43 -0.98
CA SER A 115 6.61 -6.38 -1.95
C SER A 115 7.71 -7.23 -2.61
N THR A 116 8.82 -6.59 -3.02
CA THR A 116 10.01 -7.30 -3.54
C THR A 116 10.62 -8.23 -2.48
N CYS A 117 10.71 -7.78 -1.24
CA CYS A 117 11.18 -8.61 -0.12
C CYS A 117 10.27 -9.82 0.13
N ALA A 118 8.96 -9.67 -0.05
CA ALA A 118 7.97 -10.74 0.03
C ALA A 118 8.05 -11.76 -1.12
N GLY A 119 8.87 -11.48 -2.16
CA GLY A 119 9.09 -12.34 -3.31
C GLY A 119 8.44 -11.84 -4.61
N VAL A 120 7.83 -10.64 -4.59
CA VAL A 120 7.15 -10.07 -5.75
C VAL A 120 7.84 -8.79 -6.19
N ASN A 121 8.82 -8.91 -7.08
CA ASN A 121 9.54 -7.78 -7.67
C ASN A 121 8.75 -7.21 -8.86
N LEU A 122 7.76 -6.36 -8.58
CA LEU A 122 6.91 -5.76 -9.62
C LEU A 122 7.69 -5.01 -10.71
N PRO A 123 8.73 -4.18 -10.40
CA PRO A 123 9.56 -3.56 -11.44
C PRO A 123 10.20 -4.55 -12.39
N TYR A 124 10.77 -5.64 -11.87
CA TYR A 124 11.39 -6.68 -12.69
C TYR A 124 10.34 -7.40 -13.55
N ILE A 125 9.22 -7.81 -12.97
CA ILE A 125 8.13 -8.49 -13.67
C ILE A 125 7.59 -7.59 -14.78
N TRP A 126 7.36 -6.31 -14.49
CA TRP A 126 6.88 -5.36 -15.49
C TRP A 126 7.87 -5.20 -16.66
N ALA A 127 9.15 -4.97 -16.37
CA ALA A 127 10.17 -4.82 -17.41
C ALA A 127 10.27 -6.08 -18.29
N LYS A 128 10.30 -7.28 -17.70
CA LYS A 128 10.31 -8.56 -18.40
C LYS A 128 9.06 -8.73 -19.25
N SER A 129 7.89 -8.42 -18.71
CA SER A 129 6.60 -8.50 -19.41
C SER A 129 6.50 -7.55 -20.60
N MET A 130 7.04 -6.34 -20.47
CA MET A 130 7.08 -5.36 -21.58
C MET A 130 7.98 -5.84 -22.73
N LEU A 131 9.05 -6.56 -22.44
CA LEU A 131 9.93 -7.12 -23.47
C LEU A 131 9.30 -8.29 -24.24
N THR A 132 8.45 -9.07 -23.58
CA THR A 132 7.85 -10.29 -24.16
C THR A 132 6.40 -10.08 -24.65
N GLY A 133 5.77 -8.97 -24.28
CA GLY A 133 4.37 -8.67 -24.60
C GLY A 133 3.33 -9.49 -23.82
N LYS A 134 3.75 -10.23 -22.79
CA LYS A 134 2.85 -11.03 -21.91
C LYS A 134 3.31 -11.01 -20.47
N LEU A 135 2.41 -11.29 -19.54
CA LEU A 135 2.72 -11.31 -18.10
C LEU A 135 3.72 -12.46 -17.78
N GLU A 136 4.90 -12.07 -17.31
CA GLU A 136 5.99 -12.97 -16.94
C GLU A 136 6.01 -13.21 -15.42
N ILE A 137 5.13 -14.09 -14.96
CA ILE A 137 4.87 -14.34 -13.51
C ILE A 137 5.22 -15.77 -13.07
N GLU A 138 5.75 -16.61 -13.94
CA GLU A 138 6.03 -18.03 -13.65
C GLU A 138 7.06 -18.22 -12.54
N ASP A 139 8.04 -17.30 -12.41
CA ASP A 139 9.11 -17.35 -11.44
C ASP A 139 8.76 -16.68 -10.10
N VAL A 140 7.52 -16.20 -9.93
CA VAL A 140 7.11 -15.47 -8.72
C VAL A 140 6.83 -16.44 -7.58
N VAL A 141 7.61 -16.36 -6.51
CA VAL A 141 7.46 -17.17 -5.30
C VAL A 141 7.22 -16.27 -4.10
N ILE A 142 6.00 -16.26 -3.60
CA ILE A 142 5.64 -15.55 -2.36
C ILE A 142 6.24 -16.31 -1.17
N LYS A 143 7.10 -15.65 -0.41
CA LYS A 143 7.91 -16.28 0.64
C LYS A 143 7.13 -16.73 1.88
N LYS A 144 6.05 -16.02 2.20
CA LYS A 144 5.22 -16.29 3.38
C LYS A 144 3.76 -15.99 3.06
N GLU A 145 2.86 -16.72 3.70
CA GLU A 145 1.42 -16.47 3.63
C GLU A 145 1.06 -15.08 4.15
N LYS A 146 1.72 -14.63 5.22
CA LYS A 146 1.58 -13.30 5.79
C LYS A 146 2.98 -12.69 5.99
N PHE A 147 3.31 -11.68 5.21
CA PHE A 147 4.59 -10.98 5.23
C PHE A 147 4.43 -9.58 5.80
N SER A 148 5.19 -9.25 6.84
CA SER A 148 5.09 -7.97 7.54
C SER A 148 6.15 -6.97 7.08
N SER A 149 5.77 -5.69 7.04
CA SER A 149 6.68 -4.58 6.77
C SER A 149 6.36 -3.36 7.64
N ILE A 150 7.38 -2.56 7.92
CA ILE A 150 7.29 -1.39 8.79
C ILE A 150 8.15 -0.23 8.27
N VAL A 151 7.67 1.00 8.46
CA VAL A 151 8.47 2.21 8.34
C VAL A 151 9.10 2.49 9.71
N GLU A 152 10.20 1.83 9.98
CA GLU A 152 10.80 1.73 11.32
C GLU A 152 11.23 3.07 11.91
N SER A 153 11.74 3.99 11.09
CA SER A 153 12.17 5.30 11.56
C SER A 153 11.01 6.15 12.11
N PHE A 154 9.84 6.11 11.45
CA PHE A 154 8.66 6.82 11.93
C PHE A 154 8.10 6.21 13.20
N GLU A 155 8.00 4.88 13.26
CA GLU A 155 7.51 4.16 14.43
C GLU A 155 8.39 4.40 15.65
N LEU A 156 9.72 4.31 15.49
CA LEU A 156 10.67 4.54 16.57
C LEU A 156 10.68 6.00 17.04
N THR A 157 10.60 6.96 16.11
CA THR A 157 10.52 8.38 16.44
C THR A 157 9.26 8.69 17.25
N TYR A 158 8.12 8.12 16.84
CA TYR A 158 6.86 8.31 17.55
C TYR A 158 6.88 7.63 18.93
N ALA A 159 7.38 6.41 19.01
CA ALA A 159 7.50 5.67 20.26
C ALA A 159 8.42 6.38 21.28
N ARG A 160 9.51 6.99 20.80
CA ARG A 160 10.40 7.81 21.65
C ARG A 160 9.68 8.97 22.32
N LYS A 161 8.75 9.62 21.59
CA LYS A 161 7.95 10.74 22.14
C LYS A 161 6.94 10.25 23.21
N LYS A 162 6.46 9.02 23.12
CA LYS A 162 5.52 8.41 24.08
C LYS A 162 6.18 7.83 25.33
N GLY A 163 7.51 7.66 25.32
CA GLY A 163 8.28 7.23 26.48
C GLY A 163 8.94 5.85 26.33
N PHE A 164 9.73 5.49 27.35
CA PHE A 164 10.64 4.35 27.29
C PHE A 164 9.95 2.98 27.12
N ARG A 165 8.80 2.78 27.77
CA ARG A 165 8.04 1.50 27.61
C ARG A 165 7.56 1.31 26.18
N GLU A 166 7.07 2.37 25.56
CA GLU A 166 6.60 2.33 24.17
C GLU A 166 7.76 2.11 23.21
N LEU A 167 8.90 2.75 23.45
CA LEU A 167 10.11 2.53 22.66
C LEU A 167 10.55 1.07 22.68
N ILE A 168 10.56 0.42 23.85
CA ILE A 168 10.92 -1.01 23.95
C ILE A 168 9.91 -1.88 23.21
N ARG A 169 8.60 -1.60 23.34
CA ARG A 169 7.55 -2.33 22.63
C ARG A 169 7.75 -2.23 21.13
N THR A 170 7.98 -1.02 20.64
CA THR A 170 8.19 -0.76 19.21
C THR A 170 9.48 -1.38 18.69
N LEU A 171 10.56 -1.34 19.46
CA LEU A 171 11.80 -2.04 19.09
C LEU A 171 11.59 -3.56 18.92
N LYS A 172 10.84 -4.20 19.83
CA LYS A 172 10.50 -5.62 19.68
C LYS A 172 9.67 -5.87 18.41
N LYS A 173 8.69 -5.01 18.11
CA LYS A 173 7.88 -5.08 16.88
C LYS A 173 8.76 -4.96 15.63
N VAL A 174 9.66 -3.98 15.61
CA VAL A 174 10.62 -3.80 14.50
C VAL A 174 11.46 -5.05 14.30
N LEU A 175 12.05 -5.61 15.36
CA LEU A 175 12.90 -6.81 15.28
C LEU A 175 12.14 -8.07 14.80
N GLN A 176 10.83 -8.12 14.94
CA GLN A 176 9.97 -9.23 14.51
C GLN A 176 9.42 -9.06 13.10
N THR A 177 9.64 -7.89 12.49
CA THR A 177 9.14 -7.57 11.15
C THR A 177 10.02 -8.18 10.06
N ASP A 178 9.40 -8.63 8.98
CA ASP A 178 10.10 -9.33 7.89
C ASP A 178 10.91 -8.41 6.99
N SER A 179 10.50 -7.14 6.87
CA SER A 179 11.25 -6.14 6.09
C SER A 179 11.10 -4.73 6.67
N TYR A 180 12.12 -3.93 6.41
CA TYR A 180 12.22 -2.52 6.75
C TYR A 180 12.16 -1.68 5.48
N ILE A 181 11.70 -0.44 5.57
CA ILE A 181 11.63 0.46 4.42
C ILE A 181 12.90 1.28 4.28
N ILE A 182 13.47 1.75 5.38
CA ILE A 182 14.60 2.66 5.37
C ILE A 182 15.89 1.95 5.77
N PHE A 183 15.84 1.09 6.80
CA PHE A 183 17.02 0.43 7.32
C PHE A 183 17.53 -0.67 6.39
N ASN A 184 18.81 -0.56 6.00
CA ASN A 184 19.52 -1.58 5.25
C ASN A 184 20.90 -1.82 5.89
N TRP A 185 21.22 -3.06 6.24
CA TRP A 185 22.52 -3.43 6.82
C TRP A 185 23.72 -3.10 5.92
N LYS A 186 23.53 -3.04 4.61
CA LYS A 186 24.57 -2.69 3.64
C LYS A 186 24.71 -1.19 3.43
N ASP A 187 23.69 -0.42 3.81
CA ASP A 187 23.68 1.04 3.73
C ASP A 187 22.81 1.59 4.86
N MET A 188 23.46 1.81 6.01
CA MET A 188 22.79 2.31 7.22
C MET A 188 22.65 3.84 7.25
N PHE A 189 23.30 4.55 6.34
CA PHE A 189 23.34 6.04 6.34
C PHE A 189 21.95 6.68 6.30
N PRO A 190 21.02 6.24 5.41
CA PRO A 190 19.67 6.83 5.35
C PRO A 190 18.85 6.70 6.64
N PHE A 191 19.20 5.72 7.50
CA PHE A 191 18.47 5.49 8.76
C PHE A 191 18.85 6.50 9.85
N PHE A 192 20.07 7.06 9.81
CA PHE A 192 20.59 7.97 10.83
C PHE A 192 20.44 9.45 10.44
N TRP A 193 19.90 9.73 9.28
CA TRP A 193 19.49 11.06 8.83
C TRP A 193 18.03 11.29 9.16
#